data_b2e5f34d077527fb053cd87c62ed5f3d
#
_entry.id   b2e5f34d077527fb053cd87c62ed5f3d
#
_cell.length_a   1.000
_cell.length_b   1.000
_cell.length_c   1.000
_cell.angle_alpha   90.00
_cell.angle_beta   90.00
_cell.angle_gamma   90.00
#
_symmetry.space_group_name_H-M   'P 1'
#
loop_
_entity.id
_entity.type
_entity.pdbx_description
1 polymer ?
#
loop_
_entity_poly.entity_id
_entity_poly.type
_entity_poly.pdbx_seq_one_letter_code
_entity_poly.pdbx_strand_id
1 'polypeptide(L)'
;MRAYKLKDIISQGTKDLFYIWWQELKAVVKDQGVLIFFILVPLGYPLLYTFIYTNETVREVPAAVVDNNRSSLSREYLRLVDAGADLEIVSHCSDMEEAKTLLKNGKVYGIIYIPESFSRDITKGVQTHVTIYCDMSGMLYYKAMLTANTNASLMMNKQIKIERSGNTTIRQDEVSTSPIAYEDISIFNPQNGFASFLIPAVLILIIQQTLLLGVGLSAGTARENNRFRDLIPMSRHYHGTLRIVLGKSLTYLMIYAVMATYMLCLVPKMFSLVQIAQAGTLAAFMFPYILACIFFAMTCSIFIHHREACMMIYVFTSVPLLFISGISWPGTAIPKFWEVISWLFPSTFGINGFVRINNMGATLTDVLTEYRILWIQTGVYFLTTCIVYRRQITLSRRHVYERLKEIKKRRR
;
A
#
# COMPACT_ATOMS: atom_id res chain seq x y z
N MET A 1 -11.13 21.82 52.29
CA MET A 1 -11.16 21.14 50.99
C MET A 1 -12.43 20.30 50.91
N ARG A 2 -13.39 20.67 50.03
CA ARG A 2 -14.60 19.85 49.83
C ARG A 2 -14.19 18.51 49.17
N ALA A 3 -14.49 17.40 49.83
CA ALA A 3 -14.37 16.06 49.26
C ALA A 3 -15.37 15.98 48.08
N TYR A 4 -14.87 16.16 46.88
CA TYR A 4 -15.65 15.90 45.66
C TYR A 4 -15.99 14.40 45.63
N LYS A 5 -17.30 14.10 45.66
CA LYS A 5 -17.73 12.70 45.49
C LYS A 5 -17.18 12.20 44.15
N LEU A 6 -16.71 10.97 44.12
CA LEU A 6 -16.11 10.35 42.92
C LEU A 6 -17.00 10.51 41.67
N LYS A 7 -18.32 10.51 41.87
CA LYS A 7 -19.33 10.76 40.84
C LYS A 7 -19.26 12.13 40.21
N ASP A 8 -18.90 13.17 40.97
CA ASP A 8 -18.78 14.54 40.47
C ASP A 8 -17.50 14.70 39.63
N ILE A 9 -16.42 14.03 40.03
CA ILE A 9 -15.14 14.02 39.30
C ILE A 9 -15.32 13.31 37.94
N ILE A 10 -16.03 12.19 37.91
CA ILE A 10 -16.32 11.44 36.68
C ILE A 10 -17.25 12.26 35.79
N SER A 11 -18.34 12.83 36.32
CA SER A 11 -19.29 13.64 35.55
C SER A 11 -18.62 14.88 34.95
N GLN A 12 -17.74 15.55 35.68
CA GLN A 12 -17.00 16.69 35.16
C GLN A 12 -15.95 16.23 34.14
N GLY A 13 -15.34 15.04 34.34
CA GLY A 13 -14.40 14.45 33.41
C GLY A 13 -14.99 14.13 32.04
N THR A 14 -16.19 13.59 32.03
CA THR A 14 -16.92 13.29 30.78
C THR A 14 -17.35 14.57 30.06
N LYS A 15 -17.84 15.58 30.79
CA LYS A 15 -18.17 16.89 30.19
C LYS A 15 -16.96 17.56 29.55
N ASP A 16 -15.81 17.55 30.23
CA ASP A 16 -14.57 18.12 29.70
C ASP A 16 -14.09 17.34 28.48
N LEU A 17 -14.20 16.00 28.45
CA LEU A 17 -13.85 15.14 27.32
C LEU A 17 -14.68 15.49 26.08
N PHE A 18 -16.01 15.55 26.21
CA PHE A 18 -16.91 15.91 25.11
C PHE A 18 -16.72 17.37 24.66
N TYR A 19 -16.40 18.28 25.56
CA TYR A 19 -16.05 19.65 25.20
C TYR A 19 -14.78 19.68 24.33
N ILE A 20 -13.72 18.95 24.73
CA ILE A 20 -12.46 18.88 23.98
C ILE A 20 -12.68 18.23 22.64
N TRP A 21 -13.42 17.13 22.59
CA TRP A 21 -13.82 16.45 21.36
C TRP A 21 -14.49 17.42 20.37
N TRP A 22 -15.46 18.19 20.84
CA TRP A 22 -16.19 19.15 19.99
C TRP A 22 -15.31 20.31 19.52
N GLN A 23 -14.43 20.82 20.39
CA GLN A 23 -13.50 21.88 20.02
C GLN A 23 -12.46 21.40 19.00
N GLU A 24 -11.96 20.18 19.17
CA GLU A 24 -11.01 19.58 18.20
C GLU A 24 -11.68 19.35 16.84
N LEU A 25 -12.92 18.86 16.84
CA LEU A 25 -13.70 18.67 15.60
C LEU A 25 -13.89 20.00 14.87
N LYS A 26 -14.25 21.06 15.61
CA LYS A 26 -14.36 22.41 15.03
C LYS A 26 -13.01 22.92 14.51
N ALA A 27 -11.93 22.65 15.21
CA ALA A 27 -10.59 23.08 14.78
C ALA A 27 -10.19 22.38 13.48
N VAL A 28 -10.45 21.08 13.35
CA VAL A 28 -10.23 20.30 12.13
C VAL A 28 -11.02 20.86 10.95
N VAL A 29 -12.31 21.11 11.13
CA VAL A 29 -13.19 21.63 10.05
C VAL A 29 -12.82 23.07 9.65
N LYS A 30 -12.33 23.88 10.60
CA LYS A 30 -11.98 25.28 10.35
C LYS A 30 -10.61 25.44 9.66
N ASP A 31 -9.69 24.52 9.86
CA ASP A 31 -8.36 24.55 9.24
C ASP A 31 -8.37 23.83 7.89
N GLN A 32 -8.35 24.58 6.78
CA GLN A 32 -8.38 24.05 5.42
C GLN A 32 -7.25 23.04 5.16
N GLY A 33 -6.04 23.27 5.67
CA GLY A 33 -4.92 22.35 5.50
C GLY A 33 -5.16 21.02 6.20
N VAL A 34 -5.69 21.05 7.43
CA VAL A 34 -6.02 19.83 8.17
C VAL A 34 -7.19 19.09 7.51
N LEU A 35 -8.21 19.82 7.04
CA LEU A 35 -9.37 19.26 6.36
C LEU A 35 -8.99 18.52 5.07
N ILE A 36 -8.08 19.10 4.27
CA ILE A 36 -7.56 18.48 3.05
C ILE A 36 -6.97 17.10 3.37
N PHE A 37 -6.11 17.00 4.38
CA PHE A 37 -5.42 15.75 4.69
C PHE A 37 -6.26 14.74 5.47
N PHE A 38 -7.26 15.17 6.23
CA PHE A 38 -8.16 14.25 6.91
C PHE A 38 -9.34 13.77 6.06
N ILE A 39 -9.72 14.54 5.04
CA ILE A 39 -10.92 14.23 4.24
C ILE A 39 -10.58 14.13 2.75
N LEU A 40 -10.05 15.18 2.13
CA LEU A 40 -9.88 15.21 0.67
C LEU A 40 -8.87 14.19 0.17
N VAL A 41 -7.71 14.07 0.84
CA VAL A 41 -6.69 13.10 0.48
C VAL A 41 -7.16 11.65 0.67
N PRO A 42 -7.73 11.24 1.82
CA PRO A 42 -8.32 9.91 1.96
C PRO A 42 -9.47 9.61 1.02
N LEU A 43 -10.20 10.62 0.53
CA LEU A 43 -11.23 10.42 -0.49
C LEU A 43 -10.64 10.27 -1.90
N GLY A 44 -9.71 11.15 -2.27
CA GLY A 44 -9.20 11.23 -3.64
C GLY A 44 -8.09 10.23 -3.97
N TYR A 45 -7.13 10.03 -3.05
CA TYR A 45 -5.98 9.17 -3.29
C TYR A 45 -6.32 7.71 -3.60
N PRO A 46 -7.23 7.05 -2.85
CA PRO A 46 -7.64 5.69 -3.15
C PRO A 46 -8.27 5.56 -4.53
N LEU A 47 -9.13 6.50 -4.91
CA LEU A 47 -9.73 6.52 -6.26
C LEU A 47 -8.66 6.69 -7.34
N LEU A 48 -7.75 7.65 -7.15
CA LEU A 48 -6.68 7.93 -8.11
C LEU A 48 -5.80 6.70 -8.33
N TYR A 49 -5.29 6.09 -7.24
CA TYR A 49 -4.44 4.91 -7.33
C TYR A 49 -5.18 3.74 -7.98
N THR A 50 -6.40 3.46 -7.54
CA THR A 50 -7.16 2.34 -8.10
C THR A 50 -7.50 2.57 -9.57
N PHE A 51 -7.79 3.81 -9.96
CA PHE A 51 -8.06 4.17 -11.35
C PHE A 51 -6.82 4.00 -12.25
N ILE A 52 -5.63 4.40 -11.77
CA ILE A 52 -4.36 4.23 -12.52
C ILE A 52 -4.06 2.76 -12.79
N TYR A 53 -4.36 1.88 -11.83
CA TYR A 53 -4.09 0.44 -11.93
C TYR A 53 -5.31 -0.38 -12.36
N THR A 54 -6.34 0.24 -12.98
CA THR A 54 -7.56 -0.46 -13.44
C THR A 54 -7.23 -1.58 -14.43
N ASN A 55 -6.21 -1.39 -15.27
CA ASN A 55 -5.65 -2.46 -16.11
C ASN A 55 -4.75 -3.35 -15.23
N GLU A 56 -5.36 -4.31 -14.56
CA GLU A 56 -4.71 -5.25 -13.62
C GLU A 56 -3.43 -5.89 -14.16
N THR A 57 -3.38 -6.18 -15.47
CA THR A 57 -2.25 -6.79 -16.17
C THR A 57 -1.81 -5.91 -17.34
N VAL A 58 -0.51 -5.88 -17.60
CA VAL A 58 0.02 -5.28 -18.82
C VAL A 58 -0.29 -6.24 -19.98
N ARG A 59 -0.97 -5.72 -21.00
CA ARG A 59 -1.33 -6.48 -22.21
C ARG A 59 -0.76 -5.80 -23.43
N GLU A 60 -0.67 -6.55 -24.54
CA GLU A 60 -0.23 -6.04 -25.84
C GLU A 60 1.12 -5.32 -25.76
N VAL A 61 2.10 -5.96 -25.08
CA VAL A 61 3.45 -5.39 -24.97
C VAL A 61 4.10 -5.37 -26.35
N PRO A 62 4.49 -4.21 -26.89
CA PRO A 62 5.07 -4.13 -28.21
C PRO A 62 6.44 -4.81 -28.29
N ALA A 63 6.58 -5.73 -29.25
CA ALA A 63 7.79 -6.48 -29.52
C ALA A 63 8.21 -6.35 -30.99
N ALA A 64 9.53 -6.43 -31.23
CA ALA A 64 10.09 -6.57 -32.56
C ALA A 64 10.48 -8.04 -32.83
N VAL A 65 10.45 -8.41 -34.08
CA VAL A 65 10.82 -9.75 -34.54
C VAL A 65 11.97 -9.65 -35.55
N VAL A 66 12.98 -10.51 -35.36
CA VAL A 66 14.04 -10.78 -36.35
C VAL A 66 13.93 -12.25 -36.77
N ASP A 67 13.24 -12.52 -37.87
CA ASP A 67 13.05 -13.86 -38.40
C ASP A 67 14.01 -14.11 -39.57
N ASN A 68 15.12 -14.77 -39.30
CA ASN A 68 16.10 -15.15 -40.31
C ASN A 68 15.72 -16.43 -41.05
N ASN A 69 14.73 -17.20 -40.56
CA ASN A 69 14.29 -18.44 -41.19
C ASN A 69 13.24 -18.21 -42.29
N ARG A 70 12.29 -17.29 -42.03
CA ARG A 70 11.19 -16.93 -42.98
C ARG A 70 10.38 -18.10 -43.49
N SER A 71 10.27 -19.19 -42.72
CA SER A 71 9.55 -20.40 -43.10
C SER A 71 8.05 -20.34 -42.69
N SER A 72 7.29 -21.39 -43.10
CA SER A 72 5.93 -21.57 -42.63
C SER A 72 5.87 -21.80 -41.11
N LEU A 73 6.85 -22.56 -40.57
CA LEU A 73 6.93 -22.86 -39.14
C LEU A 73 7.30 -21.63 -38.30
N SER A 74 8.22 -20.77 -38.78
CA SER A 74 8.54 -19.54 -38.08
C SER A 74 7.36 -18.58 -38.04
N ARG A 75 6.62 -18.47 -39.15
CA ARG A 75 5.39 -17.64 -39.18
C ARG A 75 4.28 -18.20 -38.30
N GLU A 76 4.16 -19.52 -38.17
CA GLU A 76 3.22 -20.14 -37.26
C GLU A 76 3.57 -19.87 -35.81
N TYR A 77 4.85 -20.03 -35.44
CA TYR A 77 5.32 -19.64 -34.11
C TYR A 77 4.99 -18.19 -33.76
N LEU A 78 5.27 -17.26 -34.66
CA LEU A 78 5.01 -15.85 -34.46
C LEU A 78 3.51 -15.56 -34.36
N ARG A 79 2.65 -16.22 -35.12
CA ARG A 79 1.18 -16.12 -34.97
C ARG A 79 0.70 -16.63 -33.61
N LEU A 80 1.31 -17.71 -33.09
CA LEU A 80 0.95 -18.19 -31.73
C LEU A 80 1.35 -17.21 -30.65
N VAL A 81 2.47 -16.52 -30.81
CA VAL A 81 2.93 -15.47 -29.89
C VAL A 81 2.01 -14.27 -29.95
N ASP A 82 1.67 -13.78 -31.15
CA ASP A 82 0.84 -12.59 -31.38
C ASP A 82 -0.64 -12.80 -31.07
N ALA A 83 -1.11 -14.04 -31.15
CA ALA A 83 -2.49 -14.40 -30.81
C ALA A 83 -2.78 -14.34 -29.29
N GLY A 84 -1.74 -14.26 -28.46
CA GLY A 84 -1.85 -14.08 -27.02
C GLY A 84 -2.21 -12.65 -26.63
N ALA A 85 -2.82 -12.49 -25.47
CA ALA A 85 -3.17 -11.15 -24.96
C ALA A 85 -1.99 -10.37 -24.36
N ASP A 86 -0.85 -11.03 -24.17
CA ASP A 86 0.27 -10.46 -23.42
C ASP A 86 1.22 -9.63 -24.31
N LEU A 87 1.27 -9.94 -25.64
CA LEU A 87 2.30 -9.42 -26.54
C LEU A 87 1.71 -9.07 -27.91
N GLU A 88 2.16 -7.95 -28.48
CA GLU A 88 1.85 -7.48 -29.83
C GLU A 88 3.13 -7.37 -30.66
N ILE A 89 3.16 -8.01 -31.84
CA ILE A 89 4.27 -7.90 -32.79
C ILE A 89 4.08 -6.67 -33.66
N VAL A 90 4.73 -5.55 -33.27
CA VAL A 90 4.57 -4.26 -33.96
C VAL A 90 5.56 -4.06 -35.12
N SER A 91 6.66 -4.82 -35.16
CA SER A 91 7.70 -4.63 -36.17
C SER A 91 8.40 -5.91 -36.52
N HIS A 92 8.55 -6.13 -37.86
CA HIS A 92 9.42 -7.18 -38.41
C HIS A 92 10.70 -6.52 -38.95
N CYS A 93 11.80 -6.74 -38.26
CA CYS A 93 13.09 -6.15 -38.59
C CYS A 93 13.88 -7.06 -39.51
N SER A 94 14.67 -6.45 -40.39
CA SER A 94 15.55 -7.15 -41.30
C SER A 94 16.79 -7.75 -40.61
N ASP A 95 17.26 -7.02 -39.57
CA ASP A 95 18.44 -7.43 -38.81
C ASP A 95 18.32 -7.07 -37.32
N MET A 96 19.28 -7.53 -36.53
CA MET A 96 19.32 -7.33 -35.08
C MET A 96 19.63 -5.86 -34.72
N GLU A 97 20.36 -5.12 -35.55
CA GLU A 97 20.71 -3.73 -35.22
C GLU A 97 19.52 -2.78 -35.38
N GLU A 98 18.66 -3.04 -36.37
CA GLU A 98 17.38 -2.34 -36.50
C GLU A 98 16.49 -2.58 -35.26
N ALA A 99 16.35 -3.84 -34.86
CA ALA A 99 15.54 -4.22 -33.68
C ALA A 99 16.10 -3.60 -32.40
N LYS A 100 17.41 -3.62 -32.19
CA LYS A 100 18.06 -2.93 -31.06
C LYS A 100 17.85 -1.42 -31.06
N THR A 101 17.79 -0.81 -32.23
CA THR A 101 17.51 0.61 -32.36
C THR A 101 16.08 0.94 -31.93
N LEU A 102 15.10 0.09 -32.29
CA LEU A 102 13.73 0.23 -31.82
C LEU A 102 13.64 0.07 -30.30
N LEU A 103 14.37 -0.91 -29.73
CA LEU A 103 14.44 -1.14 -28.28
C LEU A 103 15.06 0.07 -27.55
N LYS A 104 16.18 0.61 -28.04
CA LYS A 104 16.83 1.81 -27.48
C LYS A 104 15.94 3.03 -27.52
N ASN A 105 15.12 3.16 -28.56
CA ASN A 105 14.17 4.26 -28.72
C ASN A 105 12.88 4.07 -27.91
N GLY A 106 12.72 2.98 -27.16
CA GLY A 106 11.53 2.67 -26.38
C GLY A 106 10.27 2.40 -27.21
N LYS A 107 10.42 2.06 -28.50
CA LYS A 107 9.30 1.70 -29.37
C LYS A 107 8.84 0.26 -29.16
N VAL A 108 9.75 -0.60 -28.70
CA VAL A 108 9.50 -2.00 -28.34
C VAL A 108 10.20 -2.30 -27.02
N TYR A 109 9.68 -3.28 -26.27
CA TYR A 109 10.25 -3.71 -24.99
C TYR A 109 10.92 -5.07 -25.05
N GLY A 110 10.88 -5.71 -26.22
CA GLY A 110 11.56 -6.97 -26.44
C GLY A 110 11.77 -7.29 -27.91
N ILE A 111 12.69 -8.21 -28.16
CA ILE A 111 13.03 -8.72 -29.50
C ILE A 111 12.93 -10.23 -29.48
N ILE A 112 12.20 -10.81 -30.43
CA ILE A 112 12.13 -12.25 -30.67
C ILE A 112 13.04 -12.57 -31.86
N TYR A 113 14.05 -13.37 -31.61
CA TYR A 113 15.01 -13.78 -32.64
C TYR A 113 14.81 -15.24 -33.02
N ILE A 114 14.55 -15.51 -34.29
CA ILE A 114 14.44 -16.86 -34.89
C ILE A 114 15.64 -17.11 -35.78
N PRO A 115 16.47 -18.14 -35.50
CA PRO A 115 17.66 -18.42 -36.26
C PRO A 115 17.33 -19.04 -37.67
N GLU A 116 18.23 -18.88 -38.60
CA GLU A 116 18.08 -19.41 -39.97
C GLU A 116 17.84 -20.94 -40.00
N SER A 117 18.45 -21.69 -39.08
CA SER A 117 18.32 -23.15 -39.00
C SER A 117 17.00 -23.66 -38.45
N PHE A 118 16.11 -22.78 -37.93
CA PHE A 118 14.92 -23.14 -37.15
C PHE A 118 14.08 -24.27 -37.77
N SER A 119 13.57 -24.10 -38.97
CA SER A 119 12.72 -25.11 -39.64
C SER A 119 13.50 -26.36 -40.03
N ARG A 120 14.75 -26.20 -40.47
CA ARG A 120 15.62 -27.33 -40.86
C ARG A 120 15.89 -28.22 -39.65
N ASP A 121 16.19 -27.65 -38.50
CA ASP A 121 16.52 -28.41 -37.29
C ASP A 121 15.29 -29.13 -36.77
N ILE A 122 14.12 -28.48 -36.77
CA ILE A 122 12.84 -29.11 -36.41
C ILE A 122 12.57 -30.30 -37.35
N THR A 123 12.69 -30.14 -38.66
CA THR A 123 12.43 -31.22 -39.61
C THR A 123 13.39 -32.42 -39.43
N LYS A 124 14.65 -32.14 -39.08
CA LYS A 124 15.65 -33.18 -38.78
C LYS A 124 15.48 -33.84 -37.41
N GLY A 125 14.59 -33.37 -36.58
CA GLY A 125 14.45 -33.86 -35.21
C GLY A 125 15.51 -33.35 -34.23
N VAL A 126 16.25 -32.31 -34.61
CA VAL A 126 17.26 -31.68 -33.77
C VAL A 126 16.61 -30.51 -33.00
N GLN A 127 17.06 -30.30 -31.77
CA GLN A 127 16.58 -29.18 -30.94
C GLN A 127 17.03 -27.84 -31.54
N THR A 128 16.11 -26.92 -31.64
CA THR A 128 16.36 -25.53 -32.03
C THR A 128 15.99 -24.54 -30.93
N HIS A 129 16.35 -23.27 -31.07
CA HIS A 129 16.14 -22.24 -30.04
C HIS A 129 15.51 -21.00 -30.66
N VAL A 130 14.53 -20.46 -30.00
CA VAL A 130 14.07 -19.07 -30.18
C VAL A 130 14.66 -18.24 -29.04
N THR A 131 15.33 -17.15 -29.38
CA THR A 131 15.97 -16.29 -28.37
C THR A 131 15.14 -15.05 -28.15
N ILE A 132 14.91 -14.71 -26.88
CA ILE A 132 14.16 -13.53 -26.46
C ILE A 132 15.14 -12.57 -25.82
N TYR A 133 15.21 -11.35 -26.32
CA TYR A 133 15.93 -10.23 -25.70
C TYR A 133 14.90 -9.27 -25.14
N CYS A 134 14.87 -9.09 -23.81
CA CYS A 134 13.87 -8.28 -23.12
C CYS A 134 14.51 -7.14 -22.37
N ASP A 135 13.82 -6.01 -22.33
CA ASP A 135 14.13 -4.93 -21.42
C ASP A 135 13.70 -5.31 -19.99
N MET A 136 14.70 -5.55 -19.12
CA MET A 136 14.49 -5.89 -17.71
C MET A 136 14.32 -4.66 -16.82
N SER A 137 14.36 -3.45 -17.35
CA SER A 137 14.05 -2.24 -16.57
C SER A 137 12.57 -2.21 -16.15
N GLY A 138 11.70 -2.86 -16.93
CA GLY A 138 10.29 -3.09 -16.60
C GLY A 138 9.97 -4.57 -16.37
N MET A 139 9.94 -5.03 -15.12
CA MET A 139 9.69 -6.44 -14.77
C MET A 139 8.38 -6.99 -15.37
N LEU A 140 7.35 -6.17 -15.51
CA LEU A 140 6.05 -6.59 -16.08
C LEU A 140 6.17 -6.86 -17.58
N TYR A 141 6.96 -6.09 -18.31
CA TYR A 141 7.22 -6.33 -19.74
C TYR A 141 7.96 -7.65 -19.97
N TYR A 142 8.98 -7.90 -19.14
CA TYR A 142 9.69 -9.17 -19.17
C TYR A 142 8.75 -10.37 -18.91
N LYS A 143 7.88 -10.26 -17.90
CA LYS A 143 6.91 -11.32 -17.56
C LYS A 143 5.99 -11.59 -18.76
N ALA A 144 5.44 -10.56 -19.40
CA ALA A 144 4.57 -10.70 -20.58
C ALA A 144 5.31 -11.39 -21.73
N MET A 145 6.53 -10.92 -22.08
CA MET A 145 7.39 -11.52 -23.12
C MET A 145 7.67 -12.99 -22.85
N LEU A 146 8.06 -13.33 -21.61
CA LEU A 146 8.38 -14.70 -21.22
C LEU A 146 7.15 -15.60 -21.31
N THR A 147 6.01 -15.15 -20.78
CA THR A 147 4.76 -15.92 -20.76
C THR A 147 4.27 -16.21 -22.18
N ALA A 148 4.19 -15.20 -23.03
CA ALA A 148 3.74 -15.35 -24.43
C ALA A 148 4.61 -16.35 -25.21
N ASN A 149 5.93 -16.19 -25.13
CA ASN A 149 6.85 -17.06 -25.87
C ASN A 149 6.90 -18.49 -25.30
N THR A 150 6.78 -18.65 -23.96
CA THR A 150 6.71 -19.98 -23.34
C THR A 150 5.45 -20.72 -23.78
N ASN A 151 4.29 -20.05 -23.75
CA ASN A 151 3.02 -20.63 -24.17
C ASN A 151 3.06 -21.04 -25.66
N ALA A 152 3.54 -20.15 -26.53
CA ALA A 152 3.70 -20.44 -27.95
C ALA A 152 4.64 -21.65 -28.20
N SER A 153 5.76 -21.69 -27.48
CA SER A 153 6.70 -22.81 -27.55
C SER A 153 6.07 -24.12 -27.09
N LEU A 154 5.32 -24.11 -25.99
CA LEU A 154 4.63 -25.30 -25.48
C LEU A 154 3.56 -25.79 -26.48
N MET A 155 2.77 -24.88 -27.05
CA MET A 155 1.74 -25.21 -28.04
C MET A 155 2.36 -25.79 -29.31
N MET A 156 3.39 -25.16 -29.83
CA MET A 156 4.09 -25.66 -31.03
C MET A 156 4.79 -27.00 -30.79
N ASN A 157 5.44 -27.17 -29.63
CA ASN A 157 6.04 -28.46 -29.26
C ASN A 157 5.00 -29.58 -29.17
N LYS A 158 3.82 -29.29 -28.64
CA LYS A 158 2.70 -30.25 -28.60
C LYS A 158 2.28 -30.63 -30.00
N GLN A 159 2.09 -29.67 -30.89
CA GLN A 159 1.69 -29.90 -32.28
C GLN A 159 2.74 -30.73 -33.05
N ILE A 160 4.04 -30.40 -32.97
CA ILE A 160 5.12 -31.12 -33.58
C ILE A 160 5.18 -32.59 -33.10
N LYS A 161 4.95 -32.82 -31.80
CA LYS A 161 4.92 -34.21 -31.26
C LYS A 161 3.76 -35.01 -31.81
N ILE A 162 2.57 -34.44 -31.91
CA ILE A 162 1.38 -35.09 -32.47
C ILE A 162 1.61 -35.45 -33.96
N GLU A 163 2.10 -34.48 -34.74
CA GLU A 163 2.42 -34.73 -36.17
C GLU A 163 3.42 -35.84 -36.40
N ARG A 164 4.43 -35.96 -35.50
CA ARG A 164 5.42 -37.01 -35.55
C ARG A 164 4.93 -38.37 -35.05
N SER A 165 3.95 -38.41 -34.19
CA SER A 165 3.41 -39.65 -33.65
C SER A 165 2.55 -40.45 -34.66
N GLY A 166 2.12 -39.80 -35.74
CA GLY A 166 1.30 -40.44 -36.78
C GLY A 166 -0.11 -40.73 -36.33
N ASN A 167 -0.65 -41.91 -36.71
CA ASN A 167 -2.05 -42.29 -36.40
C ASN A 167 -2.20 -42.71 -34.93
N THR A 168 -2.37 -41.74 -34.04
CA THR A 168 -2.60 -41.92 -32.60
C THR A 168 -4.00 -41.49 -32.23
N THR A 169 -4.49 -41.93 -31.07
CA THR A 169 -5.76 -41.47 -30.52
C THR A 169 -5.54 -40.21 -29.71
N ILE A 170 -6.56 -39.35 -29.58
CA ILE A 170 -6.51 -38.08 -28.78
C ILE A 170 -5.91 -38.31 -27.39
N ARG A 171 -6.26 -39.42 -26.75
CA ARG A 171 -5.73 -39.77 -25.42
C ARG A 171 -4.26 -40.13 -25.43
N GLN A 172 -3.80 -40.81 -26.47
CA GLN A 172 -2.38 -41.12 -26.66
C GLN A 172 -1.57 -39.86 -26.92
N ASP A 173 -2.13 -38.90 -27.67
CA ASP A 173 -1.53 -37.60 -27.91
C ASP A 173 -1.41 -36.78 -26.63
N GLU A 174 -2.45 -36.73 -25.79
CA GLU A 174 -2.42 -36.08 -24.51
C GLU A 174 -1.34 -36.66 -23.60
N VAL A 175 -1.29 -37.97 -23.44
CA VAL A 175 -0.29 -38.65 -22.61
C VAL A 175 1.13 -38.50 -23.15
N SER A 176 1.34 -38.57 -24.48
CA SER A 176 2.66 -38.42 -25.09
C SER A 176 3.21 -37.01 -25.05
N THR A 177 2.30 -36.01 -25.17
CA THR A 177 2.69 -34.58 -25.15
C THR A 177 2.84 -34.03 -23.76
N SER A 178 2.04 -34.50 -22.81
CA SER A 178 2.01 -34.00 -21.42
C SER A 178 1.82 -35.18 -20.45
N PRO A 179 2.86 -36.07 -20.29
CA PRO A 179 2.75 -37.23 -19.40
C PRO A 179 2.52 -36.83 -17.92
N ILE A 180 2.93 -35.64 -17.54
CA ILE A 180 2.60 -35.00 -16.28
C ILE A 180 1.83 -33.72 -16.62
N ALA A 181 0.49 -33.76 -16.47
CA ALA A 181 -0.34 -32.60 -16.57
C ALA A 181 -0.23 -31.81 -15.26
N TYR A 182 0.01 -30.52 -15.34
CA TYR A 182 -0.09 -29.62 -14.18
C TYR A 182 -1.27 -28.68 -14.36
N GLU A 183 -1.91 -28.36 -13.27
CA GLU A 183 -3.00 -27.39 -13.21
C GLU A 183 -2.53 -26.21 -12.37
N ASP A 184 -2.51 -25.03 -12.96
CA ASP A 184 -2.17 -23.78 -12.27
C ASP A 184 -3.45 -23.06 -11.82
N ILE A 185 -3.70 -23.05 -10.51
CA ILE A 185 -4.84 -22.38 -9.91
C ILE A 185 -4.34 -21.20 -9.10
N SER A 186 -4.50 -20.01 -9.65
CA SER A 186 -4.18 -18.76 -8.95
C SER A 186 -5.17 -18.52 -7.81
N ILE A 187 -4.68 -18.64 -6.56
CA ILE A 187 -5.48 -18.43 -5.36
C ILE A 187 -5.36 -16.98 -4.90
N PHE A 188 -6.47 -16.36 -4.47
CA PHE A 188 -6.56 -15.00 -3.90
C PHE A 188 -6.31 -13.83 -4.86
N ASN A 189 -5.71 -14.06 -6.01
CA ASN A 189 -5.56 -13.08 -7.09
C ASN A 189 -5.68 -13.79 -8.45
N PRO A 190 -6.90 -14.22 -8.84
CA PRO A 190 -7.08 -15.05 -10.04
C PRO A 190 -6.61 -14.39 -11.35
N GLN A 191 -6.65 -13.06 -11.40
CA GLN A 191 -6.22 -12.30 -12.57
C GLN A 191 -4.71 -12.04 -12.60
N ASN A 192 -3.95 -12.47 -11.58
CA ASN A 192 -2.54 -12.11 -11.40
C ASN A 192 -2.30 -10.59 -11.49
N GLY A 193 -3.31 -9.82 -11.08
CA GLY A 193 -3.37 -8.37 -11.23
C GLY A 193 -2.45 -7.63 -10.28
N PHE A 194 -1.84 -6.56 -10.77
CA PHE A 194 -0.96 -5.72 -9.96
C PHE A 194 -1.74 -4.85 -8.98
N ALA A 195 -2.94 -4.37 -9.37
CA ALA A 195 -3.80 -3.60 -8.48
C ALA A 195 -4.28 -4.44 -7.28
N SER A 196 -4.79 -5.64 -7.54
CA SER A 196 -5.25 -6.56 -6.49
C SER A 196 -4.14 -6.95 -5.51
N PHE A 197 -2.87 -6.92 -5.95
CA PHE A 197 -1.70 -7.15 -5.10
C PHE A 197 -1.32 -5.92 -4.27
N LEU A 198 -1.21 -4.73 -4.89
CA LEU A 198 -0.62 -3.55 -4.28
C LEU A 198 -1.63 -2.67 -3.53
N ILE A 199 -2.82 -2.46 -4.09
CA ILE A 199 -3.80 -1.49 -3.58
C ILE A 199 -4.19 -1.75 -2.11
N PRO A 200 -4.49 -2.98 -1.67
CA PRO A 200 -4.86 -3.22 -0.27
C PRO A 200 -3.81 -2.71 0.72
N ALA A 201 -2.53 -2.92 0.43
CA ALA A 201 -1.43 -2.44 1.26
C ALA A 201 -1.30 -0.92 1.26
N VAL A 202 -1.43 -0.31 0.09
CA VAL A 202 -1.37 1.15 -0.08
C VAL A 202 -2.51 1.84 0.68
N LEU A 203 -3.73 1.30 0.67
CA LEU A 203 -4.87 1.86 1.40
C LEU A 203 -4.61 1.92 2.91
N ILE A 204 -4.03 0.87 3.49
CA ILE A 204 -3.65 0.84 4.90
C ILE A 204 -2.56 1.87 5.20
N LEU A 205 -1.56 1.98 4.34
CA LEU A 205 -0.51 2.97 4.50
C LEU A 205 -1.06 4.40 4.41
N ILE A 206 -1.99 4.69 3.49
CA ILE A 206 -2.64 5.99 3.37
C ILE A 206 -3.34 6.38 4.68
N ILE A 207 -4.03 5.46 5.36
CA ILE A 207 -4.66 5.71 6.67
C ILE A 207 -3.62 6.21 7.68
N GLN A 208 -2.50 5.52 7.84
CA GLN A 208 -1.45 5.94 8.78
C GLN A 208 -0.85 7.28 8.39
N GLN A 209 -0.51 7.46 7.13
CA GLN A 209 0.20 8.65 6.65
C GLN A 209 -0.68 9.91 6.73
N THR A 210 -1.96 9.80 6.35
CA THR A 210 -2.88 10.93 6.42
C THR A 210 -3.24 11.28 7.87
N LEU A 211 -3.30 10.29 8.77
CA LEU A 211 -3.40 10.53 10.22
C LEU A 211 -2.18 11.28 10.76
N LEU A 212 -0.98 10.80 10.43
CA LEU A 212 0.27 11.43 10.86
C LEU A 212 0.34 12.89 10.40
N LEU A 213 0.00 13.13 9.13
CA LEU A 213 0.03 14.46 8.53
C LEU A 213 -1.05 15.37 9.11
N GLY A 214 -2.29 14.90 9.21
CA GLY A 214 -3.42 15.70 9.72
C GLY A 214 -3.25 16.08 11.19
N VAL A 215 -2.86 15.14 12.05
CA VAL A 215 -2.56 15.40 13.47
C VAL A 215 -1.35 16.32 13.61
N GLY A 216 -0.33 16.11 12.78
CA GLY A 216 0.86 16.94 12.77
C GLY A 216 0.58 18.38 12.37
N LEU A 217 -0.21 18.60 11.32
CA LEU A 217 -0.64 19.93 10.87
C LEU A 217 -1.51 20.61 11.94
N SER A 218 -2.47 19.88 12.53
CA SER A 218 -3.28 20.41 13.64
C SER A 218 -2.41 20.86 14.81
N ALA A 219 -1.37 20.09 15.15
CA ALA A 219 -0.41 20.45 16.18
C ALA A 219 0.44 21.68 15.82
N GLY A 220 0.90 21.76 14.56
CA GLY A 220 1.63 22.92 14.02
C GLY A 220 0.77 24.18 14.09
N THR A 221 -0.45 24.14 13.59
CA THR A 221 -1.41 25.25 13.64
C THR A 221 -1.72 25.69 15.09
N ALA A 222 -1.92 24.72 16.00
CA ALA A 222 -2.15 25.02 17.40
C ALA A 222 -0.99 25.80 18.03
N ARG A 223 0.26 25.46 17.67
CA ARG A 223 1.46 26.15 18.15
C ARG A 223 1.63 27.53 17.51
N GLU A 224 1.39 27.66 16.22
CA GLU A 224 1.48 28.95 15.52
C GLU A 224 0.44 29.95 16.01
N ASN A 225 -0.77 29.49 16.26
CA ASN A 225 -1.87 30.32 16.78
C ASN A 225 -1.72 30.66 18.27
N ASN A 226 -0.90 29.89 19.01
CA ASN A 226 -0.68 30.14 20.41
C ASN A 226 0.51 31.11 20.60
N ARG A 227 0.29 32.18 21.35
CA ARG A 227 1.28 33.23 21.63
C ARG A 227 2.59 32.69 22.23
N PHE A 228 2.53 31.56 22.92
CA PHE A 228 3.69 30.90 23.54
C PHE A 228 4.18 29.68 22.74
N ARG A 229 3.63 29.44 21.56
CA ARG A 229 3.88 28.25 20.75
C ARG A 229 3.62 26.94 21.49
N ASP A 230 2.72 26.96 22.46
CA ASP A 230 2.31 25.77 23.22
C ASP A 230 1.26 24.98 22.44
N LEU A 231 1.36 23.65 22.51
CA LEU A 231 0.44 22.72 21.84
C LEU A 231 -0.97 22.75 22.45
N ILE A 232 -1.08 23.07 23.74
CA ILE A 232 -2.33 23.00 24.51
C ILE A 232 -2.71 24.41 24.99
N PRO A 233 -3.90 24.88 24.62
CA PRO A 233 -4.38 26.17 25.11
C PRO A 233 -4.69 26.10 26.60
N MET A 234 -4.40 27.19 27.33
CA MET A 234 -4.75 27.29 28.74
C MET A 234 -6.23 27.63 28.90
N SER A 235 -7.03 26.66 29.28
CA SER A 235 -8.48 26.82 29.53
C SER A 235 -8.91 25.94 30.70
N ARG A 236 -10.06 26.29 31.29
CA ARG A 236 -10.64 25.59 32.45
C ARG A 236 -10.91 24.09 32.19
N HIS A 237 -11.13 23.73 30.95
CA HIS A 237 -11.45 22.36 30.55
C HIS A 237 -10.21 21.50 30.23
N TYR A 238 -9.02 22.10 30.06
CA TYR A 238 -7.77 21.41 29.69
C TYR A 238 -6.88 21.10 30.92
N HIS A 239 -7.49 20.60 32.02
CA HIS A 239 -6.73 20.33 33.25
C HIS A 239 -6.28 18.90 33.47
N GLY A 240 -6.76 17.94 32.68
CA GLY A 240 -6.43 16.51 32.84
C GLY A 240 -5.82 15.91 31.58
N THR A 241 -4.62 15.29 31.68
CA THR A 241 -3.95 14.66 30.53
C THR A 241 -4.83 13.63 29.82
N LEU A 242 -5.45 12.71 30.58
CA LEU A 242 -6.32 11.69 30.02
C LEU A 242 -7.53 12.27 29.28
N ARG A 243 -8.16 13.32 29.83
CA ARG A 243 -9.31 13.98 29.19
C ARG A 243 -8.94 14.60 27.85
N ILE A 244 -7.75 15.19 27.77
CA ILE A 244 -7.26 15.83 26.54
C ILE A 244 -6.91 14.75 25.50
N VAL A 245 -6.16 13.73 25.90
CA VAL A 245 -5.74 12.65 24.99
C VAL A 245 -6.96 11.92 24.45
N LEU A 246 -7.89 11.50 25.32
CA LEU A 246 -9.09 10.78 24.90
C LEU A 246 -10.06 11.65 24.09
N GLY A 247 -10.22 12.95 24.46
CA GLY A 247 -11.07 13.87 23.70
C GLY A 247 -10.58 14.10 22.27
N LYS A 248 -9.28 14.34 22.11
CA LYS A 248 -8.67 14.48 20.77
C LYS A 248 -8.69 13.17 19.99
N SER A 249 -8.30 12.05 20.60
CA SER A 249 -8.30 10.74 19.92
C SER A 249 -9.69 10.31 19.48
N LEU A 250 -10.74 10.66 20.23
CA LEU A 250 -12.13 10.36 19.85
C LEU A 250 -12.53 11.12 18.56
N THR A 251 -12.07 12.37 18.40
CA THR A 251 -12.30 13.14 17.15
C THR A 251 -11.66 12.44 15.96
N TYR A 252 -10.40 12.06 16.08
CA TYR A 252 -9.67 11.42 15.01
C TYR A 252 -10.22 10.02 14.70
N LEU A 253 -10.60 9.26 15.72
CA LEU A 253 -11.24 7.95 15.58
C LEU A 253 -12.56 8.05 14.81
N MET A 254 -13.39 9.03 15.15
CA MET A 254 -14.69 9.24 14.48
C MET A 254 -14.49 9.57 12.99
N ILE A 255 -13.56 10.46 12.65
CA ILE A 255 -13.28 10.82 11.27
C ILE A 255 -12.74 9.58 10.51
N TYR A 256 -11.77 8.87 11.10
CA TYR A 256 -11.15 7.74 10.42
C TYR A 256 -11.99 6.46 10.43
N ALA A 257 -12.94 6.30 11.31
CA ALA A 257 -13.95 5.24 11.18
C ALA A 257 -14.75 5.40 9.88
N VAL A 258 -15.15 6.63 9.55
CA VAL A 258 -15.86 6.91 8.28
C VAL A 258 -14.92 6.75 7.08
N MET A 259 -13.72 7.35 7.13
CA MET A 259 -12.76 7.30 6.02
C MET A 259 -12.25 5.89 5.76
N ALA A 260 -11.94 5.11 6.80
CA ALA A 260 -11.51 3.72 6.65
C ALA A 260 -12.63 2.85 6.06
N THR A 261 -13.89 3.04 6.47
CA THR A 261 -15.02 2.33 5.86
C THR A 261 -15.14 2.66 4.37
N TYR A 262 -15.01 3.92 4.00
CA TYR A 262 -14.98 4.34 2.60
C TYR A 262 -13.85 3.67 1.83
N MET A 263 -12.60 3.82 2.33
CA MET A 263 -11.40 3.34 1.64
C MET A 263 -11.33 1.82 1.53
N LEU A 264 -11.75 1.10 2.57
CA LEU A 264 -11.56 -0.35 2.65
C LEU A 264 -12.78 -1.17 2.24
N CYS A 265 -13.97 -0.56 2.18
CA CYS A 265 -15.19 -1.26 1.78
C CYS A 265 -15.77 -0.70 0.48
N LEU A 266 -15.85 0.63 0.31
CA LEU A 266 -16.53 1.22 -0.85
C LEU A 266 -15.62 1.23 -2.07
N VAL A 267 -14.37 1.71 -1.95
CA VAL A 267 -13.43 1.79 -3.07
C VAL A 267 -13.16 0.43 -3.70
N PRO A 268 -12.81 -0.65 -2.95
CA PRO A 268 -12.60 -1.96 -3.54
C PRO A 268 -13.83 -2.50 -4.30
N LYS A 269 -15.05 -2.23 -3.78
CA LYS A 269 -16.27 -2.62 -4.47
C LYS A 269 -16.51 -1.87 -5.78
N MET A 270 -16.19 -0.57 -5.83
CA MET A 270 -16.34 0.25 -7.05
C MET A 270 -15.45 -0.25 -8.18
N PHE A 271 -14.28 -0.79 -7.86
CA PHE A 271 -13.29 -1.27 -8.84
C PHE A 271 -13.20 -2.79 -8.94
N SER A 272 -14.15 -3.51 -8.34
CA SER A 272 -14.20 -4.99 -8.38
C SER A 272 -12.91 -5.67 -7.89
N LEU A 273 -12.19 -5.03 -6.96
CA LEU A 273 -11.02 -5.63 -6.33
C LEU A 273 -11.42 -6.79 -5.42
N VAL A 274 -10.52 -7.76 -5.27
CA VAL A 274 -10.74 -8.92 -4.41
C VAL A 274 -10.99 -8.49 -2.97
N GLN A 275 -12.15 -8.89 -2.42
CA GLN A 275 -12.55 -8.60 -1.05
C GLN A 275 -13.34 -9.79 -0.49
N ILE A 276 -12.64 -10.69 0.22
CA ILE A 276 -13.23 -11.91 0.81
C ILE A 276 -13.53 -11.71 2.29
N ALA A 277 -13.01 -10.63 2.89
CA ALA A 277 -13.12 -10.33 4.32
C ALA A 277 -14.56 -10.30 4.84
N GLN A 278 -14.77 -10.90 6.01
CA GLN A 278 -16.00 -10.68 6.78
C GLN A 278 -15.95 -9.29 7.45
N ALA A 279 -17.02 -8.51 7.33
CA ALA A 279 -17.08 -7.15 7.84
C ALA A 279 -16.78 -7.04 9.35
N GLY A 280 -17.25 -8.01 10.16
CA GLY A 280 -16.98 -8.06 11.59
C GLY A 280 -15.49 -8.27 11.93
N THR A 281 -14.84 -9.21 11.25
CA THR A 281 -13.40 -9.49 11.40
C THR A 281 -12.57 -8.27 10.98
N LEU A 282 -12.93 -7.65 9.86
CA LEU A 282 -12.27 -6.45 9.37
C LEU A 282 -12.39 -5.29 10.36
N ALA A 283 -13.59 -4.99 10.86
CA ALA A 283 -13.81 -3.92 11.82
C ALA A 283 -13.05 -4.17 13.14
N ALA A 284 -13.06 -5.41 13.64
CA ALA A 284 -12.36 -5.79 14.86
C ALA A 284 -10.83 -5.64 14.72
N PHE A 285 -10.26 -5.98 13.54
CA PHE A 285 -8.83 -5.80 13.26
C PHE A 285 -8.46 -4.33 13.06
N MET A 286 -9.28 -3.57 12.34
CA MET A 286 -9.00 -2.16 12.02
C MET A 286 -9.09 -1.25 13.24
N PHE A 287 -9.87 -1.62 14.26
CA PHE A 287 -10.02 -0.81 15.46
C PHE A 287 -8.70 -0.55 16.20
N PRO A 288 -7.91 -1.57 16.64
CA PRO A 288 -6.62 -1.34 17.26
C PRO A 288 -5.60 -0.71 16.29
N TYR A 289 -5.69 -1.00 14.99
CA TYR A 289 -4.82 -0.36 13.99
C TYR A 289 -5.02 1.17 13.95
N ILE A 290 -6.26 1.63 13.81
CA ILE A 290 -6.56 3.07 13.77
C ILE A 290 -6.17 3.74 15.10
N LEU A 291 -6.42 3.10 16.25
CA LEU A 291 -6.00 3.61 17.55
C LEU A 291 -4.48 3.73 17.68
N ALA A 292 -3.74 2.71 17.24
CA ALA A 292 -2.28 2.74 17.21
C ALA A 292 -1.75 3.89 16.34
N CYS A 293 -2.32 4.08 15.14
CA CYS A 293 -1.96 5.18 14.25
C CYS A 293 -2.27 6.56 14.86
N ILE A 294 -3.42 6.72 15.54
CA ILE A 294 -3.79 7.97 16.21
C ILE A 294 -2.78 8.32 17.31
N PHE A 295 -2.50 7.37 18.22
CA PHE A 295 -1.57 7.62 19.32
C PHE A 295 -0.13 7.77 18.83
N PHE A 296 0.26 7.03 17.80
CA PHE A 296 1.55 7.22 17.12
C PHE A 296 1.67 8.66 16.56
N ALA A 297 0.68 9.12 15.81
CA ALA A 297 0.64 10.47 15.25
C ALA A 297 0.65 11.55 16.34
N MET A 298 -0.12 11.37 17.41
CA MET A 298 -0.13 12.28 18.57
C MET A 298 1.22 12.29 19.31
N THR A 299 1.91 11.16 19.39
CA THR A 299 3.27 11.09 19.96
C THR A 299 4.26 11.85 19.07
N CYS A 300 4.22 11.63 17.76
CA CYS A 300 5.10 12.30 16.79
C CYS A 300 4.84 13.82 16.71
N SER A 301 3.65 14.29 17.09
CA SER A 301 3.31 15.72 17.11
C SER A 301 4.23 16.58 18.00
N ILE A 302 4.99 15.96 18.92
CA ILE A 302 5.97 16.68 19.75
C ILE A 302 7.10 17.29 18.91
N PHE A 303 7.50 16.60 17.83
CA PHE A 303 8.60 17.02 16.95
C PHE A 303 8.18 18.12 15.96
N ILE A 304 6.87 18.34 15.80
CA ILE A 304 6.31 19.27 14.83
C ILE A 304 6.15 20.64 15.48
N HIS A 305 7.07 21.55 15.19
CA HIS A 305 7.04 22.93 15.70
C HIS A 305 6.38 23.89 14.70
N HIS A 306 6.50 23.60 13.41
CA HIS A 306 5.95 24.37 12.29
C HIS A 306 5.16 23.46 11.36
N ARG A 307 4.18 24.01 10.67
CA ARG A 307 3.34 23.25 9.71
C ARG A 307 4.19 22.60 8.60
N GLU A 308 5.20 23.30 8.12
CA GLU A 308 6.11 22.83 7.05
C GLU A 308 6.90 21.58 7.43
N ALA A 309 7.34 21.48 8.69
CA ALA A 309 8.07 20.31 9.19
C ALA A 309 7.27 19.02 9.10
N CYS A 310 5.93 19.10 9.22
CA CYS A 310 5.06 17.95 9.08
C CYS A 310 5.09 17.36 7.66
N MET A 311 5.09 18.22 6.64
CA MET A 311 5.16 17.80 5.24
C MET A 311 6.46 17.06 4.93
N MET A 312 7.60 17.54 5.45
CA MET A 312 8.89 16.87 5.26
C MET A 312 8.89 15.47 5.87
N ILE A 313 8.42 15.33 7.11
CA ILE A 313 8.33 14.03 7.78
C ILE A 313 7.48 13.05 6.98
N TYR A 314 6.35 13.51 6.44
CA TYR A 314 5.47 12.69 5.60
C TYR A 314 6.17 12.19 4.34
N VAL A 315 6.79 13.10 3.57
CA VAL A 315 7.47 12.75 2.32
C VAL A 315 8.60 11.75 2.56
N PHE A 316 9.44 11.97 3.59
CA PHE A 316 10.56 11.08 3.89
C PHE A 316 10.15 9.72 4.47
N THR A 317 8.96 9.59 5.04
CA THR A 317 8.52 8.33 5.65
C THR A 317 7.61 7.50 4.74
N SER A 318 6.91 8.10 3.78
CA SER A 318 5.88 7.42 2.97
C SER A 318 6.45 6.26 2.14
N VAL A 319 7.46 6.53 1.33
CA VAL A 319 8.06 5.54 0.42
C VAL A 319 8.84 4.45 1.18
N PRO A 320 9.77 4.79 2.11
CA PRO A 320 10.44 3.77 2.91
C PRO A 320 9.49 2.82 3.65
N LEU A 321 8.39 3.34 4.21
CA LEU A 321 7.42 2.51 4.93
C LEU A 321 6.73 1.48 4.04
N LEU A 322 6.48 1.80 2.76
CA LEU A 322 5.92 0.84 1.81
C LEU A 322 6.90 -0.32 1.57
N PHE A 323 8.18 -0.03 1.40
CA PHE A 323 9.19 -1.06 1.15
C PHE A 323 9.46 -1.94 2.37
N ILE A 324 9.56 -1.35 3.58
CA ILE A 324 9.82 -2.13 4.81
C ILE A 324 8.58 -2.86 5.34
N SER A 325 7.40 -2.62 4.78
CA SER A 325 6.17 -3.34 5.15
C SER A 325 6.16 -4.80 4.72
N GLY A 326 7.06 -5.21 3.80
CA GLY A 326 7.15 -6.57 3.30
C GLY A 326 6.24 -6.89 2.11
N ILE A 327 5.49 -5.92 1.58
CA ILE A 327 4.61 -6.11 0.41
C ILE A 327 5.35 -5.87 -0.90
N SER A 328 5.97 -4.70 -1.06
CA SER A 328 6.72 -4.37 -2.30
C SER A 328 8.01 -5.17 -2.43
N TRP A 329 8.59 -5.56 -1.30
CA TRP A 329 9.78 -6.40 -1.22
C TRP A 329 9.52 -7.55 -0.25
N PRO A 330 9.82 -8.82 -0.61
CA PRO A 330 9.54 -9.95 0.25
C PRO A 330 10.15 -9.78 1.65
N GLY A 331 9.34 -9.97 2.69
CA GLY A 331 9.77 -9.77 4.08
C GLY A 331 11.00 -10.61 4.47
N THR A 332 11.11 -11.82 3.90
CA THR A 332 12.27 -12.71 4.10
C THR A 332 13.58 -12.17 3.53
N ALA A 333 13.53 -11.23 2.60
CA ALA A 333 14.68 -10.59 1.97
C ALA A 333 15.02 -9.22 2.57
N ILE A 334 14.26 -8.77 3.58
CA ILE A 334 14.54 -7.51 4.29
C ILE A 334 15.65 -7.76 5.32
N PRO A 335 16.75 -6.95 5.33
CA PRO A 335 17.76 -7.06 6.36
C PRO A 335 17.18 -6.85 7.77
N LYS A 336 17.62 -7.63 8.74
CA LYS A 336 17.10 -7.64 10.13
C LYS A 336 17.07 -6.26 10.79
N PHE A 337 18.00 -5.39 10.47
CA PHE A 337 18.01 -4.00 10.96
C PHE A 337 16.73 -3.24 10.55
N TRP A 338 16.35 -3.31 9.29
CA TRP A 338 15.14 -2.65 8.77
C TRP A 338 13.87 -3.33 9.25
N GLU A 339 13.90 -4.66 9.42
CA GLU A 339 12.80 -5.41 10.02
C GLU A 339 12.48 -4.91 11.44
N VAL A 340 13.51 -4.72 12.29
CA VAL A 340 13.31 -4.18 13.64
C VAL A 340 12.78 -2.73 13.62
N ILE A 341 13.27 -1.90 12.70
CA ILE A 341 12.75 -0.54 12.51
C ILE A 341 11.28 -0.56 12.08
N SER A 342 10.90 -1.50 11.22
CA SER A 342 9.52 -1.61 10.74
C SER A 342 8.52 -1.89 11.87
N TRP A 343 8.96 -2.54 12.94
CA TRP A 343 8.11 -2.82 14.13
C TRP A 343 7.69 -1.58 14.89
N LEU A 344 8.36 -0.45 14.65
CA LEU A 344 7.96 0.83 15.23
C LEU A 344 6.68 1.38 14.58
N PHE A 345 6.36 0.96 13.36
CA PHE A 345 5.25 1.54 12.60
C PHE A 345 4.03 0.63 12.62
N PRO A 346 2.85 1.15 13.01
CA PRO A 346 1.60 0.37 12.98
C PRO A 346 1.26 -0.16 11.58
N SER A 347 1.66 0.55 10.51
CA SER A 347 1.40 0.15 9.12
C SER A 347 1.97 -1.21 8.77
N THR A 348 3.13 -1.60 9.31
CA THR A 348 3.75 -2.90 9.02
C THR A 348 2.82 -4.07 9.39
N PHE A 349 2.34 -4.07 10.62
CA PHE A 349 1.42 -5.11 11.10
C PHE A 349 0.00 -4.92 10.56
N GLY A 350 -0.41 -3.65 10.38
CA GLY A 350 -1.69 -3.31 9.76
C GLY A 350 -1.80 -3.85 8.34
N ILE A 351 -0.77 -3.66 7.50
CA ILE A 351 -0.74 -4.14 6.12
C ILE A 351 -0.75 -5.68 6.09
N ASN A 352 0.17 -6.32 6.84
CA ASN A 352 0.29 -7.78 6.83
C ASN A 352 -1.01 -8.48 7.27
N GLY A 353 -1.61 -8.01 8.36
CA GLY A 353 -2.86 -8.58 8.84
C GLY A 353 -4.05 -8.25 7.93
N PHE A 354 -4.15 -7.01 7.43
CA PHE A 354 -5.23 -6.60 6.55
C PHE A 354 -5.24 -7.37 5.22
N VAL A 355 -4.08 -7.52 4.57
CA VAL A 355 -3.98 -8.26 3.30
C VAL A 355 -4.42 -9.71 3.48
N ARG A 356 -4.02 -10.37 4.57
CA ARG A 356 -4.46 -11.74 4.88
C ARG A 356 -5.97 -11.81 5.14
N ILE A 357 -6.54 -10.86 5.87
CA ILE A 357 -7.99 -10.83 6.12
C ILE A 357 -8.74 -10.50 4.84
N ASN A 358 -8.33 -9.45 4.10
CA ASN A 358 -9.06 -8.93 2.96
C ASN A 358 -8.99 -9.85 1.74
N ASN A 359 -7.78 -10.30 1.37
CA ASN A 359 -7.55 -11.05 0.15
C ASN A 359 -7.65 -12.57 0.35
N MET A 360 -7.31 -13.08 1.56
CA MET A 360 -7.24 -14.51 1.83
C MET A 360 -8.40 -15.00 2.71
N GLY A 361 -9.26 -14.08 3.21
CA GLY A 361 -10.38 -14.43 4.08
C GLY A 361 -9.97 -14.93 5.47
N ALA A 362 -8.75 -14.57 5.94
CA ALA A 362 -8.23 -15.00 7.23
C ALA A 362 -9.11 -14.49 8.39
N THR A 363 -9.24 -15.32 9.43
CA THR A 363 -9.94 -14.97 10.66
C THR A 363 -9.01 -14.22 11.63
N LEU A 364 -9.56 -13.63 12.71
CA LEU A 364 -8.73 -12.96 13.73
C LEU A 364 -7.74 -13.92 14.41
N THR A 365 -8.07 -15.21 14.48
CA THR A 365 -7.17 -16.22 15.03
C THR A 365 -5.95 -16.47 14.14
N ASP A 366 -6.11 -16.36 12.82
CA ASP A 366 -5.04 -16.57 11.85
C ASP A 366 -4.04 -15.40 11.83
N VAL A 367 -4.50 -14.19 12.17
CA VAL A 367 -3.68 -12.96 12.26
C VAL A 367 -3.45 -12.52 13.71
N LEU A 368 -3.49 -13.46 14.64
CA LEU A 368 -3.43 -13.16 16.08
C LEU A 368 -2.13 -12.45 16.49
N THR A 369 -1.03 -12.76 15.81
CA THR A 369 0.28 -12.13 16.07
C THR A 369 0.23 -10.63 15.75
N GLU A 370 -0.20 -10.27 14.55
CA GLU A 370 -0.33 -8.89 14.09
C GLU A 370 -1.36 -8.14 14.96
N TYR A 371 -2.47 -8.77 15.26
CA TYR A 371 -3.52 -8.21 16.11
C TYR A 371 -3.04 -7.90 17.53
N ARG A 372 -2.30 -8.83 18.17
CA ARG A 372 -1.70 -8.61 19.50
C ARG A 372 -0.67 -7.50 19.50
N ILE A 373 0.19 -7.46 18.46
CA ILE A 373 1.21 -6.42 18.35
C ILE A 373 0.56 -5.05 18.17
N LEU A 374 -0.50 -4.92 17.39
CA LEU A 374 -1.26 -3.67 17.26
C LEU A 374 -1.86 -3.20 18.60
N TRP A 375 -2.36 -4.09 19.43
CA TRP A 375 -2.81 -3.74 20.79
C TRP A 375 -1.66 -3.31 21.70
N ILE A 376 -0.52 -3.98 21.62
CA ILE A 376 0.70 -3.59 22.37
C ILE A 376 1.15 -2.19 21.92
N GLN A 377 1.24 -1.95 20.61
CA GLN A 377 1.57 -0.63 20.05
C GLN A 377 0.58 0.44 20.50
N THR A 378 -0.72 0.14 20.47
CA THR A 378 -1.77 1.05 20.98
C THR A 378 -1.51 1.42 22.43
N GLY A 379 -1.19 0.47 23.29
CA GLY A 379 -0.89 0.70 24.70
C GLY A 379 0.39 1.52 24.89
N VAL A 380 1.46 1.18 24.20
CA VAL A 380 2.75 1.90 24.26
C VAL A 380 2.58 3.33 23.77
N TYR A 381 1.96 3.54 22.60
CA TYR A 381 1.76 4.88 22.06
C TYR A 381 0.75 5.71 22.86
N PHE A 382 -0.24 5.09 23.47
CA PHE A 382 -1.12 5.77 24.41
C PHE A 382 -0.34 6.32 25.62
N LEU A 383 0.54 5.50 26.21
CA LEU A 383 1.36 5.92 27.35
C LEU A 383 2.35 7.03 26.94
N THR A 384 3.03 6.89 25.81
CA THR A 384 3.93 7.94 25.32
C THR A 384 3.20 9.22 25.01
N THR A 385 2.01 9.17 24.40
CA THR A 385 1.13 10.31 24.19
C THR A 385 0.77 10.98 25.51
N CYS A 386 0.39 10.22 26.53
CA CYS A 386 0.07 10.77 27.85
C CYS A 386 1.29 11.48 28.48
N ILE A 387 2.48 10.93 28.36
CA ILE A 387 3.73 11.53 28.85
C ILE A 387 4.00 12.85 28.10
N VAL A 388 3.93 12.83 26.78
CA VAL A 388 4.12 14.00 25.92
C VAL A 388 3.15 15.12 26.28
N TYR A 389 1.86 14.82 26.33
CA TYR A 389 0.83 15.83 26.64
C TYR A 389 0.93 16.34 28.06
N ARG A 390 1.27 15.50 29.05
CA ARG A 390 1.54 15.93 30.41
C ARG A 390 2.68 16.93 30.49
N ARG A 391 3.78 16.68 29.75
CA ARG A 391 4.92 17.58 29.66
C ARG A 391 4.50 18.92 29.01
N GLN A 392 3.71 18.89 27.95
CA GLN A 392 3.20 20.08 27.26
C GLN A 392 2.28 20.93 28.17
N ILE A 393 1.39 20.31 28.94
CA ILE A 393 0.54 21.00 29.92
C ILE A 393 1.42 21.72 30.97
N THR A 394 2.46 21.05 31.47
CA THR A 394 3.36 21.63 32.48
C THR A 394 4.12 22.84 31.91
N LEU A 395 4.62 22.75 30.70
CA LEU A 395 5.30 23.83 29.99
C LEU A 395 4.38 25.02 29.75
N SER A 396 3.19 24.80 29.26
CA SER A 396 2.18 25.85 29.03
C SER A 396 1.84 26.59 30.32
N ARG A 397 1.65 25.89 31.44
CA ARG A 397 1.42 26.51 32.78
C ARG A 397 2.60 27.35 33.21
N ARG A 398 3.83 26.89 32.99
CA ARG A 398 5.05 27.62 33.38
C ARG A 398 5.18 28.93 32.60
N HIS A 399 4.96 28.95 31.30
CA HIS A 399 5.03 30.14 30.45
C HIS A 399 4.00 31.20 30.91
N VAL A 400 2.77 30.79 31.21
CA VAL A 400 1.74 31.72 31.72
C VAL A 400 2.11 32.25 33.09
N TYR A 401 2.64 31.44 34.00
CA TYR A 401 3.05 31.87 35.31
C TYR A 401 4.20 32.89 35.27
N GLU A 402 5.21 32.66 34.45
CA GLU A 402 6.34 33.56 34.24
C GLU A 402 5.87 34.93 33.74
N ARG A 403 4.93 34.92 32.80
CA ARG A 403 4.36 36.15 32.27
C ARG A 403 3.50 36.92 33.28
N LEU A 404 2.70 36.24 34.08
CA LEU A 404 1.95 36.90 35.14
C LEU A 404 2.91 37.56 36.16
N LYS A 405 4.07 36.95 36.41
CA LYS A 405 5.14 37.57 37.21
C LYS A 405 5.69 38.85 36.59
N GLU A 406 5.96 38.84 35.28
CA GLU A 406 6.46 40.01 34.55
C GLU A 406 5.46 41.16 34.55
N ILE A 407 4.17 40.86 34.30
CA ILE A 407 3.11 41.89 34.34
C ILE A 407 2.97 42.51 35.74
N LYS A 408 3.05 41.70 36.80
CA LYS A 408 3.07 42.20 38.16
C LYS A 408 4.31 43.06 38.46
N LYS A 409 5.47 42.70 37.89
CA LYS A 409 6.72 43.48 38.06
C LYS A 409 6.69 44.84 37.33
N ARG A 410 5.98 44.92 36.17
CA ARG A 410 5.79 46.15 35.41
C ARG A 410 4.71 47.13 36.00
N ARG A 411 3.84 46.59 36.86
CA ARG A 411 2.78 47.37 37.54
C ARG A 411 3.20 47.88 38.91
N ARG A 412 4.35 47.45 39.42
CA ARG A 412 5.06 48.01 40.55
C ARG A 412 6.17 48.98 40.09
#